data_2d1d1008fb35b0dd62fe25f17915313c
#
_entry.id   2d1d1008fb35b0dd62fe25f17915313c
#
_cell.length_a   1.000
_cell.length_b   1.000
_cell.length_c   1.000
_cell.angle_alpha   90.00
_cell.angle_beta   90.00
_cell.angle_gamma   90.00
#
_symmetry.space_group_name_H-M   'P 1'
#
loop_
_entity.id
_entity.type
_entity.pdbx_description
1 polymer ?
#
loop_
_entity_poly.entity_id
_entity_poly.type
_entity_poly.pdbx_seq_one_letter_code
_entity_poly.pdbx_strand_id
1 'polypeptide(L)'
;MLALGLAALGSVAGAADRMQMRVFAAGSLRAPLEEIISAYAAQGGPRYVARYGPSGKLREVIEQGDAPQVFASASIEHTEALYKSGKLRSNKVLTRNVLCLMAAPGVRLSAADLIDLMLDPAVKLGTSTPKADPSGDYTWELFRKIDKIRPGAYAQLDAKALKLVGAELGPATQGSPYQAAFEAKQADVFVSYCTNAVVLARQVKGLTWERFPDALNVAAVYGIGAAKSAAGDADAFVAFATGPQGEQIFARHGFK
;
A
#
# COMPACT_ATOMS: atom_id res chain seq x y z
N MET A 1 -64.39 -38.72 5.91
CA MET A 1 -63.72 -37.76 5.02
C MET A 1 -62.42 -37.34 5.67
N LEU A 2 -61.30 -37.93 5.25
CA LEU A 2 -59.99 -37.57 5.71
C LEU A 2 -59.38 -36.49 4.77
N ALA A 3 -58.99 -35.33 5.32
CA ALA A 3 -58.29 -34.31 4.58
C ALA A 3 -56.76 -34.49 4.82
N LEU A 4 -56.03 -34.88 3.78
CA LEU A 4 -54.57 -34.90 3.77
C LEU A 4 -54.07 -33.47 3.63
N GLY A 5 -53.40 -32.96 4.65
CA GLY A 5 -52.60 -31.72 4.59
C GLY A 5 -51.24 -32.00 3.95
N LEU A 6 -50.99 -31.39 2.79
CA LEU A 6 -49.70 -31.37 2.12
C LEU A 6 -48.81 -30.33 2.81
N ALA A 7 -47.83 -30.77 3.60
CA ALA A 7 -46.77 -29.91 4.14
C ALA A 7 -45.75 -29.62 3.05
N ALA A 8 -45.69 -28.38 2.58
CA ALA A 8 -44.65 -27.91 1.70
C ALA A 8 -43.35 -27.79 2.49
N LEU A 9 -42.42 -28.68 2.27
CA LEU A 9 -41.03 -28.59 2.71
C LEU A 9 -40.33 -27.49 1.87
N GLY A 10 -40.30 -26.28 2.41
CA GLY A 10 -39.46 -25.20 1.88
C GLY A 10 -37.98 -25.60 2.02
N SER A 11 -37.36 -25.87 0.89
CA SER A 11 -35.90 -26.01 0.81
C SER A 11 -35.23 -24.71 1.24
N VAL A 12 -34.72 -24.68 2.46
CA VAL A 12 -33.71 -23.67 2.87
C VAL A 12 -32.47 -24.02 2.09
N ALA A 13 -32.31 -23.42 0.91
CA ALA A 13 -31.04 -23.44 0.19
C ALA A 13 -30.00 -22.80 1.11
N GLY A 14 -29.15 -23.63 1.69
CA GLY A 14 -28.03 -23.20 2.53
C GLY A 14 -27.23 -22.15 1.78
N ALA A 15 -27.08 -20.98 2.38
CA ALA A 15 -26.02 -20.06 2.02
C ALA A 15 -24.73 -20.86 2.18
N ALA A 16 -24.21 -21.40 1.08
CA ALA A 16 -22.89 -22.02 1.06
C ALA A 16 -21.94 -21.04 1.74
N ASP A 17 -21.29 -21.51 2.79
CA ASP A 17 -20.24 -20.79 3.50
C ASP A 17 -19.19 -20.41 2.43
N ARG A 18 -19.35 -19.20 1.83
CA ARG A 18 -18.47 -18.71 0.78
C ARG A 18 -17.15 -18.47 1.46
N MET A 19 -16.25 -19.40 1.27
CA MET A 19 -14.88 -19.37 1.80
C MET A 19 -14.31 -17.96 1.62
N GLN A 20 -14.03 -17.31 2.72
CA GLN A 20 -13.55 -15.94 2.76
C GLN A 20 -12.15 -15.90 2.11
N MET A 21 -12.03 -15.17 1.01
CA MET A 21 -10.78 -15.04 0.26
C MET A 21 -9.88 -14.01 0.94
N ARG A 22 -8.58 -14.29 1.05
CA ARG A 22 -7.61 -13.39 1.70
C ARG A 22 -6.79 -12.64 0.67
N VAL A 23 -6.63 -11.31 0.88
CA VAL A 23 -5.70 -10.46 0.14
C VAL A 23 -4.65 -9.95 1.10
N PHE A 24 -3.37 -10.09 0.75
CA PHE A 24 -2.30 -9.34 1.41
C PHE A 24 -1.94 -8.15 0.53
N ALA A 25 -1.91 -6.95 1.11
CA ALA A 25 -1.71 -5.74 0.34
C ALA A 25 -0.85 -4.69 1.05
N ALA A 26 -0.15 -3.89 0.26
CA ALA A 26 0.57 -2.74 0.76
C ALA A 26 -0.35 -1.79 1.54
N GLY A 27 0.16 -1.19 2.61
CA GLY A 27 -0.61 -0.26 3.45
C GLY A 27 -1.19 0.92 2.69
N SER A 28 -0.47 1.44 1.69
CA SER A 28 -0.91 2.54 0.81
C SER A 28 -2.09 2.18 -0.10
N LEU A 29 -2.34 0.88 -0.31
CA LEU A 29 -3.48 0.39 -1.11
C LEU A 29 -4.77 0.28 -0.30
N ARG A 30 -4.76 0.48 1.02
CA ARG A 30 -5.93 0.22 1.88
C ARG A 30 -7.21 0.85 1.32
N ALA A 31 -7.24 2.16 1.16
CA ALA A 31 -8.46 2.86 0.75
C ALA A 31 -8.97 2.43 -0.65
N PRO A 32 -8.16 2.44 -1.72
CA PRO A 32 -8.65 2.01 -3.04
C PRO A 32 -8.96 0.52 -3.10
N LEU A 33 -8.22 -0.33 -2.39
CA LEU A 33 -8.45 -1.78 -2.46
C LEU A 33 -9.71 -2.21 -1.72
N GLU A 34 -10.07 -1.57 -0.61
CA GLU A 34 -11.37 -1.78 0.07
C GLU A 34 -12.53 -1.41 -0.86
N GLU A 35 -12.40 -0.33 -1.62
CA GLU A 35 -13.42 0.06 -2.62
C GLU A 35 -13.47 -0.96 -3.77
N ILE A 36 -12.33 -1.44 -4.27
CA ILE A 36 -12.25 -2.48 -5.29
C ILE A 36 -12.88 -3.79 -4.80
N ILE A 37 -12.57 -4.23 -3.59
CA ILE A 37 -13.15 -5.44 -2.97
C ILE A 37 -14.68 -5.32 -2.89
N SER A 38 -15.17 -4.16 -2.45
CA SER A 38 -16.60 -3.88 -2.34
C SER A 38 -17.28 -3.88 -3.70
N ALA A 39 -16.68 -3.22 -4.71
CA ALA A 39 -17.21 -3.15 -6.06
C ALA A 39 -17.22 -4.53 -6.74
N TYR A 40 -16.18 -5.36 -6.54
CA TYR A 40 -16.13 -6.71 -7.07
C TYR A 40 -17.21 -7.62 -6.45
N ALA A 41 -17.39 -7.54 -5.13
CA ALA A 41 -18.43 -8.28 -4.43
C ALA A 41 -19.85 -7.87 -4.88
N ALA A 42 -20.08 -6.59 -5.17
CA ALA A 42 -21.36 -6.10 -5.69
C ALA A 42 -21.70 -6.66 -7.08
N GLN A 43 -20.72 -7.12 -7.84
CA GLN A 43 -20.89 -7.79 -9.15
C GLN A 43 -20.99 -9.33 -9.02
N GLY A 44 -21.17 -9.85 -7.81
CA GLY A 44 -21.32 -11.28 -7.56
C GLY A 44 -20.03 -12.03 -7.32
N GLY A 45 -18.87 -11.35 -7.28
CA GLY A 45 -17.60 -11.94 -6.90
C GLY A 45 -17.57 -12.39 -5.42
N PRO A 46 -16.66 -13.29 -5.03
CA PRO A 46 -16.47 -13.66 -3.63
C PRO A 46 -16.02 -12.47 -2.79
N ARG A 47 -16.31 -12.54 -1.51
CA ARG A 47 -15.89 -11.52 -0.55
C ARG A 47 -14.43 -11.75 -0.14
N TYR A 48 -13.60 -10.72 -0.26
CA TYR A 48 -12.22 -10.74 0.19
C TYR A 48 -12.07 -10.04 1.54
N VAL A 49 -11.11 -10.53 2.34
CA VAL A 49 -10.62 -9.87 3.55
C VAL A 49 -9.16 -9.51 3.32
N ALA A 50 -8.84 -8.24 3.51
CA ALA A 50 -7.49 -7.75 3.28
C ALA A 50 -6.70 -7.59 4.57
N ARG A 51 -5.44 -8.04 4.54
CA ARG A 51 -4.39 -7.71 5.51
C ARG A 51 -3.46 -6.69 4.89
N TYR A 52 -3.31 -5.55 5.54
CA TYR A 52 -2.45 -4.47 5.07
C TYR A 52 -1.16 -4.39 5.89
N GLY A 53 -0.04 -4.12 5.19
CA GLY A 53 1.26 -3.97 5.84
C GLY A 53 2.38 -3.61 4.87
N PRO A 54 3.62 -3.52 5.38
CA PRO A 54 4.82 -3.35 4.54
C PRO A 54 4.97 -4.51 3.57
N SER A 55 5.14 -4.21 2.28
CA SER A 55 5.12 -5.25 1.23
C SER A 55 6.24 -6.28 1.36
N GLY A 56 7.43 -5.86 1.79
CA GLY A 56 8.55 -6.78 2.04
C GLY A 56 8.23 -7.77 3.16
N LYS A 57 7.64 -7.28 4.26
CA LYS A 57 7.21 -8.13 5.38
C LYS A 57 6.09 -9.09 5.00
N LEU A 58 5.12 -8.62 4.22
CA LEU A 58 4.06 -9.49 3.70
C LEU A 58 4.63 -10.58 2.77
N ARG A 59 5.62 -10.23 1.93
CA ARG A 59 6.34 -11.20 1.10
C ARG A 59 7.04 -12.25 1.95
N GLU A 60 7.79 -11.86 2.99
CA GLU A 60 8.46 -12.78 3.90
C GLU A 60 7.47 -13.79 4.52
N VAL A 61 6.29 -13.33 4.96
CA VAL A 61 5.24 -14.19 5.51
C VAL A 61 4.71 -15.19 4.48
N ILE A 62 4.56 -14.76 3.22
CA ILE A 62 4.16 -15.66 2.11
C ILE A 62 5.26 -16.68 1.81
N GLU A 63 6.52 -16.27 1.82
CA GLU A 63 7.67 -17.16 1.63
C GLU A 63 7.75 -18.23 2.73
N GLN A 64 7.37 -17.86 3.96
CA GLN A 64 7.30 -18.75 5.13
C GLN A 64 6.10 -19.69 5.14
N GLY A 65 5.17 -19.57 4.19
CA GLY A 65 4.07 -20.51 3.99
C GLY A 65 2.67 -19.97 4.22
N ASP A 66 2.49 -18.72 4.66
CA ASP A 66 1.15 -18.12 4.68
C ASP A 66 0.70 -17.86 3.23
N ALA A 67 -0.47 -18.33 2.85
CA ALA A 67 -0.94 -18.36 1.48
C ALA A 67 -2.23 -17.54 1.31
N PRO A 68 -2.14 -16.19 1.11
CA PRO A 68 -3.29 -15.41 0.66
C PRO A 68 -3.65 -15.80 -0.78
N GLN A 69 -4.89 -15.59 -1.18
CA GLN A 69 -5.31 -15.83 -2.57
C GLN A 69 -4.75 -14.78 -3.54
N VAL A 70 -4.53 -13.55 -3.05
CA VAL A 70 -3.97 -12.45 -3.84
C VAL A 70 -2.92 -11.70 -3.02
N PHE A 71 -1.83 -11.30 -3.67
CA PHE A 71 -0.85 -10.39 -3.11
C PHE A 71 -0.74 -9.13 -3.98
N ALA A 72 -0.91 -7.95 -3.36
CA ALA A 72 -0.79 -6.64 -3.99
C ALA A 72 0.30 -5.81 -3.28
N SER A 73 1.36 -5.51 -3.99
CA SER A 73 2.58 -4.89 -3.45
C SER A 73 2.79 -3.47 -3.96
N ALA A 74 3.40 -2.62 -3.13
CA ALA A 74 3.86 -1.28 -3.53
C ALA A 74 5.17 -1.30 -4.35
N SER A 75 5.77 -2.47 -4.57
CA SER A 75 6.81 -2.72 -5.58
C SER A 75 6.48 -3.97 -6.37
N ILE A 76 6.54 -3.87 -7.69
CA ILE A 76 6.36 -5.00 -8.60
C ILE A 76 7.44 -6.08 -8.42
N GLU A 77 8.61 -5.71 -7.93
CA GLU A 77 9.73 -6.64 -7.66
C GLU A 77 9.35 -7.71 -6.62
N HIS A 78 8.53 -7.38 -5.64
CA HIS A 78 8.06 -8.36 -4.66
C HIS A 78 7.10 -9.38 -5.27
N THR A 79 6.16 -8.93 -6.12
CA THR A 79 5.26 -9.85 -6.82
C THR A 79 6.01 -10.67 -7.86
N GLU A 80 7.01 -10.09 -8.53
CA GLU A 80 7.88 -10.79 -9.47
C GLU A 80 8.73 -11.87 -8.78
N ALA A 81 9.31 -11.59 -7.62
CA ALA A 81 10.07 -12.56 -6.83
C ALA A 81 9.19 -13.77 -6.45
N LEU A 82 7.96 -13.53 -5.96
CA LEU A 82 7.01 -14.59 -5.62
C LEU A 82 6.52 -15.35 -6.87
N TYR A 83 6.39 -14.68 -8.01
CA TYR A 83 6.06 -15.33 -9.28
C TYR A 83 7.20 -16.25 -9.75
N LYS A 84 8.44 -15.77 -9.73
CA LYS A 84 9.63 -16.56 -10.09
C LYS A 84 9.85 -17.77 -9.17
N SER A 85 9.54 -17.63 -7.87
CA SER A 85 9.61 -18.74 -6.91
C SER A 85 8.40 -19.68 -6.94
N GLY A 86 7.43 -19.45 -7.84
CA GLY A 86 6.24 -20.28 -8.00
C GLY A 86 5.21 -20.17 -6.88
N LYS A 87 5.29 -19.13 -6.05
CA LYS A 87 4.27 -18.81 -5.03
C LYS A 87 3.06 -18.11 -5.65
N LEU A 88 3.28 -17.24 -6.64
CA LEU A 88 2.24 -16.64 -7.47
C LEU A 88 2.22 -17.31 -8.86
N ARG A 89 1.03 -17.35 -9.49
CA ARG A 89 0.86 -17.80 -10.89
C ARG A 89 0.70 -16.64 -11.86
N SER A 90 0.57 -15.42 -11.36
CA SER A 90 0.49 -14.21 -12.17
C SER A 90 1.27 -13.06 -11.52
N ASN A 91 1.76 -12.13 -12.34
CA ASN A 91 2.38 -10.88 -11.94
C ASN A 91 1.97 -9.80 -12.93
N LYS A 92 1.18 -8.82 -12.49
CA LYS A 92 0.69 -7.71 -13.31
C LYS A 92 1.00 -6.38 -12.65
N VAL A 93 1.21 -5.34 -13.46
CA VAL A 93 1.21 -3.96 -12.95
C VAL A 93 -0.22 -3.63 -12.48
N LEU A 94 -0.33 -3.13 -11.26
CA LEU A 94 -1.61 -2.75 -10.66
C LEU A 94 -1.88 -1.25 -10.87
N THR A 95 -0.90 -0.41 -10.47
CA THR A 95 -1.00 1.05 -10.54
C THR A 95 0.38 1.67 -10.32
N ARG A 96 0.48 3.01 -10.32
CA ARG A 96 1.73 3.73 -10.04
C ARG A 96 1.51 4.82 -9.00
N ASN A 97 2.59 5.16 -8.28
CA ASN A 97 2.60 6.24 -7.29
C ASN A 97 3.91 7.03 -7.39
N VAL A 98 3.99 8.12 -6.67
CA VAL A 98 5.18 8.99 -6.59
C VAL A 98 5.40 9.43 -5.15
N LEU A 99 6.59 9.94 -4.84
CA LEU A 99 6.95 10.41 -3.51
C LEU A 99 6.58 11.88 -3.28
N CYS A 100 6.18 12.17 -2.04
CA CYS A 100 5.95 13.48 -1.48
C CYS A 100 6.75 13.65 -0.18
N LEU A 101 7.11 14.88 0.14
CA LEU A 101 7.54 15.29 1.47
C LEU A 101 6.31 15.81 2.22
N MET A 102 6.01 15.23 3.35
CA MET A 102 4.99 15.69 4.30
C MET A 102 5.67 16.48 5.41
N ALA A 103 5.02 17.51 5.91
CA ALA A 103 5.52 18.33 7.00
C ALA A 103 4.50 18.43 8.14
N ALA A 104 4.98 18.28 9.37
CA ALA A 104 4.19 18.43 10.59
C ALA A 104 3.55 19.82 10.68
N PRO A 105 2.44 19.98 11.42
CA PRO A 105 1.85 21.30 11.67
C PRO A 105 2.87 22.29 12.23
N GLY A 106 2.96 23.48 11.59
CA GLY A 106 3.90 24.53 11.97
C GLY A 106 5.27 24.46 11.28
N VAL A 107 5.62 23.39 10.59
CA VAL A 107 6.81 23.32 9.74
C VAL A 107 6.50 23.96 8.39
N ARG A 108 7.28 25.00 8.03
CA ARG A 108 7.14 25.65 6.71
C ARG A 108 7.66 24.73 5.62
N LEU A 109 6.82 24.44 4.64
CA LEU A 109 7.16 23.62 3.50
C LEU A 109 6.89 24.39 2.21
N SER A 110 7.85 24.39 1.29
CA SER A 110 7.68 24.91 -0.06
C SER A 110 8.37 24.02 -1.09
N ALA A 111 7.90 24.02 -2.32
CA ALA A 111 8.49 23.21 -3.39
C ALA A 111 9.95 23.57 -3.70
N ALA A 112 10.39 24.80 -3.38
CA ALA A 112 11.76 25.26 -3.59
C ALA A 112 12.73 24.71 -2.53
N ASP A 113 12.26 24.44 -1.31
CA ASP A 113 13.10 24.19 -0.14
C ASP A 113 13.14 22.72 0.29
N LEU A 114 12.53 21.79 -0.48
CA LEU A 114 12.38 20.39 -0.09
C LEU A 114 13.69 19.73 0.31
N ILE A 115 14.74 19.92 -0.49
CA ILE A 115 16.05 19.30 -0.26
C ILE A 115 16.74 19.95 0.93
N ASP A 116 16.71 21.29 1.02
CA ASP A 116 17.35 22.01 2.11
C ASP A 116 16.69 21.66 3.45
N LEU A 117 15.36 21.55 3.48
CA LEU A 117 14.62 21.13 4.67
C LEU A 117 14.97 19.69 5.08
N MET A 118 15.12 18.78 4.12
CA MET A 118 15.53 17.40 4.42
C MET A 118 16.98 17.33 4.94
N LEU A 119 17.86 18.21 4.47
CA LEU A 119 19.29 18.25 4.87
C LEU A 119 19.51 19.04 6.16
N ASP A 120 18.59 19.88 6.60
CA ASP A 120 18.72 20.67 7.84
C ASP A 120 18.89 19.73 9.05
N PRO A 121 20.03 19.81 9.78
CA PRO A 121 20.31 18.94 10.91
C PRO A 121 19.33 19.10 12.08
N ALA A 122 18.64 20.23 12.17
CA ALA A 122 17.64 20.48 13.20
C ALA A 122 16.28 19.80 12.91
N VAL A 123 16.05 19.38 11.65
CA VAL A 123 14.78 18.77 11.19
C VAL A 123 14.83 17.27 11.33
N LYS A 124 13.88 16.66 12.01
CA LYS A 124 13.71 15.20 12.11
C LYS A 124 13.10 14.66 10.83
N LEU A 125 13.89 13.94 10.02
CA LEU A 125 13.45 13.33 8.77
C LEU A 125 12.96 11.90 9.03
N GLY A 126 11.64 11.70 8.99
CA GLY A 126 11.02 10.38 9.04
C GLY A 126 11.00 9.69 7.69
N THR A 127 11.15 8.38 7.69
CA THR A 127 11.11 7.51 6.50
C THR A 127 10.50 6.15 6.84
N SER A 128 10.07 5.41 5.81
CA SER A 128 9.86 3.97 5.93
C SER A 128 11.18 3.21 5.90
N THR A 129 11.17 1.96 6.38
CA THR A 129 12.35 1.11 6.50
C THR A 129 12.65 0.42 5.16
N PRO A 130 13.81 0.66 4.54
CA PRO A 130 14.21 -0.02 3.30
C PRO A 130 14.18 -1.55 3.43
N LYS A 131 13.94 -2.24 2.33
CA LYS A 131 13.76 -3.70 2.19
C LYS A 131 12.48 -4.24 2.83
N ALA A 132 12.05 -3.68 3.95
CA ALA A 132 10.80 -4.05 4.62
C ALA A 132 9.58 -3.36 3.99
N ASP A 133 9.71 -2.09 3.65
CA ASP A 133 8.65 -1.27 3.03
C ASP A 133 9.18 -0.58 1.76
N PRO A 134 8.55 -0.78 0.59
CA PRO A 134 8.97 -0.15 -0.68
C PRO A 134 9.04 1.38 -0.65
N SER A 135 8.24 2.05 0.18
CA SER A 135 8.35 3.50 0.39
C SER A 135 9.74 3.89 0.91
N GLY A 136 10.36 3.02 1.73
CA GLY A 136 11.75 3.15 2.15
C GLY A 136 12.71 3.00 0.97
N ASP A 137 12.59 1.92 0.18
CA ASP A 137 13.48 1.67 -0.94
C ASP A 137 13.48 2.84 -1.94
N TYR A 138 12.28 3.34 -2.30
CA TYR A 138 12.14 4.50 -3.18
C TYR A 138 12.64 5.80 -2.55
N THR A 139 12.55 5.96 -1.23
CA THR A 139 13.14 7.10 -0.51
C THR A 139 14.67 7.09 -0.64
N TRP A 140 15.32 5.92 -0.51
CA TRP A 140 16.77 5.81 -0.71
C TRP A 140 17.16 6.01 -2.18
N GLU A 141 16.32 5.65 -3.13
CA GLU A 141 16.53 5.99 -4.54
C GLU A 141 16.44 7.51 -4.77
N LEU A 142 15.45 8.18 -4.15
CA LEU A 142 15.37 9.64 -4.14
C LEU A 142 16.64 10.27 -3.56
N PHE A 143 17.17 9.77 -2.44
CA PHE A 143 18.42 10.26 -1.84
C PHE A 143 19.60 10.16 -2.82
N ARG A 144 19.71 9.04 -3.57
CA ARG A 144 20.75 8.90 -4.63
C ARG A 144 20.55 9.91 -5.76
N LYS A 145 19.33 10.23 -6.14
CA LYS A 145 19.06 11.26 -7.14
C LYS A 145 19.39 12.66 -6.63
N ILE A 146 19.10 12.96 -5.37
CA ILE A 146 19.47 14.22 -4.73
C ILE A 146 21.00 14.35 -4.69
N ASP A 147 21.73 13.29 -4.38
CA ASP A 147 23.19 13.29 -4.32
C ASP A 147 23.86 13.68 -5.64
N LYS A 148 23.23 13.35 -6.78
CA LYS A 148 23.72 13.75 -8.12
C LYS A 148 23.70 15.26 -8.35
N ILE A 149 22.83 16.00 -7.67
CA ILE A 149 22.69 17.45 -7.79
C ILE A 149 23.23 18.21 -6.56
N ARG A 150 23.40 17.51 -5.45
CA ARG A 150 23.96 18.00 -4.18
C ARG A 150 24.94 16.95 -3.66
N PRO A 151 26.20 16.96 -4.12
CA PRO A 151 27.22 15.97 -3.71
C PRO A 151 27.37 15.88 -2.18
N GLY A 152 27.35 14.66 -1.64
CA GLY A 152 27.38 14.39 -0.20
C GLY A 152 26.03 14.33 0.49
N ALA A 153 24.93 14.67 -0.21
CA ALA A 153 23.58 14.65 0.36
C ALA A 153 23.12 13.23 0.74
N TYR A 154 23.51 12.22 -0.05
CA TYR A 154 23.16 10.83 0.28
C TYR A 154 23.65 10.42 1.66
N ALA A 155 24.93 10.65 1.95
CA ALA A 155 25.52 10.26 3.24
C ALA A 155 24.85 11.00 4.41
N GLN A 156 24.53 12.29 4.25
CA GLN A 156 23.85 13.08 5.26
C GLN A 156 22.41 12.58 5.49
N LEU A 157 21.64 12.33 4.42
CA LEU A 157 20.26 11.86 4.49
C LEU A 157 20.16 10.44 5.07
N ASP A 158 21.07 9.53 4.64
CA ASP A 158 21.12 8.15 5.15
C ASP A 158 21.42 8.12 6.66
N ALA A 159 22.39 8.95 7.12
CA ALA A 159 22.78 9.02 8.51
C ALA A 159 21.67 9.60 9.42
N LYS A 160 20.90 10.59 8.93
CA LYS A 160 19.87 11.26 9.74
C LYS A 160 18.48 10.65 9.64
N ALA A 161 18.18 9.84 8.60
CA ALA A 161 16.87 9.30 8.35
C ALA A 161 16.38 8.38 9.48
N LEU A 162 15.25 8.75 10.09
CA LEU A 162 14.58 7.99 11.13
C LEU A 162 13.61 6.97 10.47
N LYS A 163 13.95 5.70 10.54
CA LYS A 163 13.19 4.59 9.96
C LYS A 163 12.00 4.24 10.86
N LEU A 164 10.97 5.08 10.87
CA LEU A 164 9.86 5.03 11.83
C LEU A 164 8.73 4.08 11.44
N VAL A 165 8.65 3.70 10.16
CA VAL A 165 7.52 2.92 9.63
C VAL A 165 8.05 1.71 8.84
N GLY A 166 7.33 0.60 8.88
CA GLY A 166 7.52 -0.53 7.99
C GLY A 166 8.56 -1.56 8.43
N ALA A 167 9.23 -1.39 9.59
CA ALA A 167 10.16 -2.40 10.11
C ALA A 167 9.46 -3.71 10.47
N GLU A 168 8.23 -3.61 11.00
CA GLU A 168 7.45 -4.74 11.48
C GLU A 168 6.02 -4.72 10.91
N LEU A 169 5.41 -5.91 10.87
CA LEU A 169 3.97 -6.05 10.64
C LEU A 169 3.23 -5.66 11.91
N GLY A 170 2.59 -4.49 11.88
CA GLY A 170 1.67 -4.09 12.95
C GLY A 170 0.40 -4.94 12.99
N PRO A 171 -0.43 -4.79 14.04
CA PRO A 171 -1.76 -5.40 14.12
C PRO A 171 -2.61 -5.05 12.90
N ALA A 172 -3.44 -5.98 12.43
CA ALA A 172 -4.28 -5.81 11.24
C ALA A 172 -5.26 -4.61 11.33
N THR A 173 -5.59 -4.17 12.55
CA THR A 173 -6.56 -3.09 12.84
C THR A 173 -5.91 -1.75 13.19
N GLN A 174 -4.60 -1.62 13.12
CA GLN A 174 -3.90 -0.40 13.51
C GLN A 174 -4.14 0.73 12.51
N GLY A 175 -4.28 1.99 13.03
CA GLY A 175 -4.40 3.22 12.23
C GLY A 175 -3.17 3.52 11.38
N SER A 176 -3.07 4.74 10.85
CA SER A 176 -1.93 5.15 10.04
C SER A 176 -0.65 5.27 10.91
N PRO A 177 0.41 4.49 10.62
CA PRO A 177 1.67 4.61 11.35
C PRO A 177 2.35 5.97 11.13
N TYR A 178 2.08 6.61 10.01
CA TYR A 178 2.56 7.97 9.71
C TYR A 178 1.89 9.00 10.62
N GLN A 179 0.57 8.88 10.86
CA GLN A 179 -0.16 9.74 11.80
C GLN A 179 0.43 9.60 13.19
N ALA A 180 0.64 8.38 13.66
CA ALA A 180 1.22 8.12 14.98
C ALA A 180 2.62 8.76 15.12
N ALA A 181 3.47 8.70 14.08
CA ALA A 181 4.79 9.31 14.09
C ALA A 181 4.75 10.84 14.22
N PHE A 182 3.81 11.52 13.54
CA PHE A 182 3.64 12.96 13.65
C PHE A 182 3.02 13.36 15.02
N GLU A 183 1.99 12.66 15.49
CA GLU A 183 1.36 12.92 16.78
C GLU A 183 2.33 12.73 17.95
N ALA A 184 3.20 11.73 17.86
CA ALA A 184 4.28 11.49 18.83
C ALA A 184 5.49 12.43 18.66
N LYS A 185 5.44 13.38 17.70
CA LYS A 185 6.54 14.31 17.37
C LYS A 185 7.87 13.60 17.07
N GLN A 186 7.82 12.42 16.51
CA GLN A 186 9.00 11.64 16.10
C GLN A 186 9.60 12.15 14.81
N ALA A 187 8.80 12.81 13.93
CA ALA A 187 9.25 13.42 12.69
C ALA A 187 8.69 14.85 12.55
N ASP A 188 9.51 15.75 12.02
CA ASP A 188 9.11 17.08 11.57
C ASP A 188 8.70 17.05 10.10
N VAL A 189 9.40 16.25 9.31
CA VAL A 189 9.04 15.93 7.92
C VAL A 189 9.11 14.43 7.68
N PHE A 190 8.36 13.94 6.68
CA PHE A 190 8.32 12.53 6.36
C PHE A 190 8.25 12.31 4.84
N VAL A 191 9.15 11.49 4.28
CA VAL A 191 9.08 11.07 2.87
C VAL A 191 8.23 9.83 2.75
N SER A 192 7.15 9.90 1.96
CA SER A 192 6.29 8.75 1.65
C SER A 192 5.55 8.98 0.32
N TYR A 193 4.66 8.06 -0.03
CA TYR A 193 3.81 8.20 -1.21
C TYR A 193 2.87 9.41 -1.11
N CYS A 194 2.66 10.09 -2.23
CA CYS A 194 1.73 11.23 -2.29
C CYS A 194 0.29 10.85 -1.91
N THR A 195 -0.14 9.62 -2.21
CA THR A 195 -1.45 9.11 -1.78
C THR A 195 -1.57 9.04 -0.26
N ASN A 196 -0.51 8.66 0.46
CA ASN A 196 -0.48 8.71 1.92
C ASN A 196 -0.56 10.15 2.42
N ALA A 197 0.15 11.08 1.77
CA ALA A 197 0.13 12.50 2.12
C ALA A 197 -1.28 13.11 2.01
N VAL A 198 -2.00 12.80 0.92
CA VAL A 198 -3.39 13.26 0.72
C VAL A 198 -4.32 12.74 1.82
N VAL A 199 -4.21 11.47 2.18
CA VAL A 199 -5.03 10.87 3.25
C VAL A 199 -4.69 11.49 4.60
N LEU A 200 -3.41 11.64 4.89
CA LEU A 200 -2.93 12.11 6.18
C LEU A 200 -3.25 13.60 6.41
N ALA A 201 -3.22 14.43 5.35
CA ALA A 201 -3.59 15.84 5.44
C ALA A 201 -5.08 16.05 5.84
N ARG A 202 -5.93 15.05 5.61
CA ARG A 202 -7.34 15.07 6.08
C ARG A 202 -7.47 14.64 7.55
N GLN A 203 -6.52 13.88 8.07
CA GLN A 203 -6.55 13.30 9.41
C GLN A 203 -5.78 14.16 10.42
N VAL A 204 -4.67 14.78 10.00
CA VAL A 204 -3.80 15.62 10.84
C VAL A 204 -3.98 17.07 10.46
N LYS A 205 -4.71 17.82 11.28
CA LYS A 205 -5.00 19.24 11.04
C LYS A 205 -3.70 20.06 10.98
N GLY A 206 -3.50 20.77 9.87
CA GLY A 206 -2.33 21.63 9.64
C GLY A 206 -1.12 20.90 9.06
N LEU A 207 -1.20 19.58 8.77
CA LEU A 207 -0.19 18.88 7.99
C LEU A 207 -0.22 19.41 6.55
N THR A 208 0.97 19.70 6.02
CA THR A 208 1.17 20.10 4.62
C THR A 208 2.02 19.07 3.89
N TRP A 209 2.00 19.09 2.56
CA TRP A 209 2.82 18.20 1.75
C TRP A 209 3.11 18.82 0.39
N GLU A 210 4.26 18.45 -0.16
CA GLU A 210 4.71 18.84 -1.48
C GLU A 210 5.24 17.63 -2.26
N ARG A 211 4.96 17.60 -3.55
CA ARG A 211 5.47 16.56 -4.45
C ARG A 211 6.89 16.91 -4.87
N PHE A 212 7.79 15.92 -4.86
CA PHE A 212 9.11 16.10 -5.46
C PHE A 212 9.00 16.38 -6.97
N PRO A 213 9.84 17.26 -7.52
CA PRO A 213 9.91 17.50 -8.96
C PRO A 213 10.12 16.20 -9.74
N ASP A 214 9.52 16.07 -10.92
CA ASP A 214 9.58 14.84 -11.72
C ASP A 214 11.00 14.35 -12.02
N ALA A 215 11.95 15.26 -12.20
CA ALA A 215 13.37 14.93 -12.41
C ALA A 215 14.00 14.19 -11.23
N LEU A 216 13.53 14.45 -10.01
CA LEU A 216 14.01 13.79 -8.78
C LEU A 216 13.11 12.64 -8.36
N ASN A 217 11.81 12.72 -8.66
CA ASN A 217 10.84 11.77 -8.15
C ASN A 217 11.11 10.35 -8.63
N VAL A 218 10.66 9.39 -7.85
CA VAL A 218 10.74 7.97 -8.16
C VAL A 218 9.33 7.46 -8.40
N ALA A 219 9.12 6.85 -9.57
CA ALA A 219 7.85 6.23 -9.91
C ALA A 219 7.77 4.83 -9.29
N ALA A 220 6.99 4.69 -8.25
CA ALA A 220 6.70 3.40 -7.65
C ALA A 220 5.73 2.62 -8.53
N VAL A 221 6.13 1.46 -9.01
CA VAL A 221 5.30 0.55 -9.81
C VAL A 221 4.74 -0.52 -8.89
N TYR A 222 3.43 -0.52 -8.70
CA TYR A 222 2.72 -1.50 -7.87
C TYR A 222 2.43 -2.76 -8.66
N GLY A 223 2.62 -3.90 -8.03
CA GLY A 223 2.32 -5.21 -8.62
C GLY A 223 1.19 -5.94 -7.91
N ILE A 224 0.48 -6.78 -8.64
CA ILE A 224 -0.55 -7.69 -8.11
C ILE A 224 -0.43 -9.06 -8.76
N GLY A 225 -0.68 -10.11 -7.98
CA GLY A 225 -0.70 -11.48 -8.49
C GLY A 225 -1.60 -12.40 -7.69
N ALA A 226 -2.16 -13.40 -8.37
CA ALA A 226 -2.89 -14.49 -7.76
C ALA A 226 -1.93 -15.58 -7.27
N ALA A 227 -2.18 -16.15 -6.09
CA ALA A 227 -1.39 -17.27 -5.57
C ALA A 227 -1.56 -18.51 -6.43
N LYS A 228 -0.51 -19.33 -6.54
CA LYS A 228 -0.53 -20.56 -7.34
C LYS A 228 -1.59 -21.55 -6.85
N SER A 229 -1.80 -21.62 -5.54
CA SER A 229 -2.79 -22.52 -4.90
C SER A 229 -4.22 -21.94 -4.87
N ALA A 230 -4.42 -20.67 -5.27
CA ALA A 230 -5.74 -20.05 -5.20
C ALA A 230 -6.70 -20.59 -6.26
N ALA A 231 -8.00 -20.59 -5.97
CA ALA A 231 -9.05 -20.89 -6.93
C ALA A 231 -9.15 -19.84 -8.05
N GLY A 232 -9.88 -20.13 -9.13
CA GLY A 232 -10.02 -19.27 -10.31
C GLY A 232 -10.54 -17.85 -10.04
N ASP A 233 -11.30 -17.67 -8.97
CA ASP A 233 -11.80 -16.34 -8.54
C ASP A 233 -10.69 -15.33 -8.25
N ALA A 234 -9.49 -15.80 -7.86
CA ALA A 234 -8.34 -14.92 -7.64
C ALA A 234 -7.85 -14.25 -8.93
N ASP A 235 -7.85 -14.97 -10.06
CA ASP A 235 -7.51 -14.39 -11.37
C ASP A 235 -8.56 -13.39 -11.84
N ALA A 236 -9.84 -13.70 -11.62
CA ALA A 236 -10.94 -12.79 -11.94
C ALA A 236 -10.86 -11.51 -11.10
N PHE A 237 -10.53 -11.61 -9.79
CA PHE A 237 -10.29 -10.44 -8.96
C PHE A 237 -9.08 -9.63 -9.44
N VAL A 238 -7.95 -10.27 -9.76
CA VAL A 238 -6.77 -9.60 -10.33
C VAL A 238 -7.12 -8.89 -11.62
N ALA A 239 -7.88 -9.54 -12.52
CA ALA A 239 -8.34 -8.93 -13.77
C ALA A 239 -9.27 -7.72 -13.52
N PHE A 240 -10.18 -7.81 -12.55
CA PHE A 240 -11.03 -6.71 -12.15
C PHE A 240 -10.23 -5.52 -11.59
N ALA A 241 -9.29 -5.79 -10.67
CA ALA A 241 -8.46 -4.76 -10.04
C ALA A 241 -7.52 -4.04 -11.03
N THR A 242 -7.07 -4.75 -12.09
CA THR A 242 -6.21 -4.19 -13.16
C THR A 242 -7.01 -3.76 -14.40
N GLY A 243 -8.33 -3.86 -14.40
CA GLY A 243 -9.21 -3.44 -15.48
C GLY A 243 -9.73 -2.01 -15.30
N PRO A 244 -10.57 -1.53 -16.24
CA PRO A 244 -11.02 -0.14 -16.28
C PRO A 244 -11.67 0.37 -14.99
N GLN A 245 -12.43 -0.48 -14.29
CA GLN A 245 -13.05 -0.10 -13.02
C GLN A 245 -12.02 0.06 -11.90
N GLY A 246 -11.05 -0.86 -11.80
CA GLY A 246 -9.95 -0.76 -10.86
C GLY A 246 -9.11 0.49 -11.12
N GLU A 247 -8.77 0.76 -12.38
CA GLU A 247 -8.02 1.97 -12.78
C GLU A 247 -8.76 3.25 -12.39
N GLN A 248 -10.07 3.34 -12.62
CA GLN A 248 -10.88 4.48 -12.19
C GLN A 248 -10.88 4.66 -10.67
N ILE A 249 -10.97 3.57 -9.90
CA ILE A 249 -10.90 3.62 -8.45
C ILE A 249 -9.53 4.14 -8.02
N PHE A 250 -8.43 3.58 -8.55
CA PHE A 250 -7.09 4.06 -8.24
C PHE A 250 -6.89 5.54 -8.56
N ALA A 251 -7.37 6.00 -9.73
CA ALA A 251 -7.29 7.40 -10.11
C ALA A 251 -8.00 8.34 -9.12
N ARG A 252 -9.20 7.96 -8.62
CA ARG A 252 -9.91 8.73 -7.59
C ARG A 252 -9.13 8.84 -6.27
N HIS A 253 -8.30 7.86 -5.97
CA HIS A 253 -7.42 7.84 -4.80
C HIS A 253 -6.03 8.47 -5.06
N GLY A 254 -5.81 9.11 -6.22
CA GLY A 254 -4.58 9.84 -6.54
C GLY A 254 -3.43 8.98 -7.07
N PHE A 255 -3.68 7.73 -7.38
CA PHE A 255 -2.75 6.86 -8.12
C PHE A 255 -2.75 7.21 -9.63
N LYS A 256 -1.72 6.71 -10.35
CA LYS A 256 -1.52 6.93 -11.79
C LYS A 256 -1.54 5.61 -12.55
#